data_88d66b766ba572f3b2a5bbd4dc6e6cb1
#
_entry.id   88d66b766ba572f3b2a5bbd4dc6e6cb1
#
_cell.length_a   1.000
_cell.length_b   1.000
_cell.length_c   1.000
_cell.angle_alpha   90.00
_cell.angle_beta   90.00
_cell.angle_gamma   90.00
#
_symmetry.space_group_name_H-M   'P 1'
#
loop_
_entity.id
_entity.type
_entity.pdbx_description
1 polymer ?
#
loop_
_entity_poly.entity_id
_entity_poly.type
_entity_poly.pdbx_seq_one_letter_code
_entity_poly.pdbx_strand_id
1 'polypeptide(L)'
;FGEKNFRVLDIGSGLSEFYRKFNNKYNFDYCGIEPNKKFYSICNENLSVNKNYRIVCEDIEVKLDSLEEADLILCLDVLEHLNIGLRDRLINKISKMNFKKLFITVPNEFGPAILIKNFGSRLINYKRDFEYSFVETLKSSMYMFDKLPPHTIYHKNFYWKHLYYTLYTYFDVNIKTSLDNFLPKSFSPSISFICTKR
;
A
#
# COMPACT_ATOMS: atom_id res chain seq x y z
N PHE A 1 18.63 -1.55 -8.84
CA PHE A 1 19.27 -2.56 -7.99
C PHE A 1 20.39 -3.32 -8.71
N GLY A 2 20.55 -3.24 -10.04
CA GLY A 2 21.60 -3.95 -10.78
C GLY A 2 21.50 -5.48 -10.71
N GLU A 3 22.57 -6.19 -11.04
CA GLU A 3 22.65 -7.67 -11.05
C GLU A 3 22.84 -8.31 -9.65
N LYS A 4 22.97 -7.50 -8.59
CA LYS A 4 23.18 -8.01 -7.23
C LYS A 4 21.88 -8.50 -6.63
N ASN A 5 21.95 -9.64 -5.91
CA ASN A 5 20.85 -10.12 -5.08
C ASN A 5 20.47 -9.05 -4.03
N PHE A 6 19.19 -8.75 -3.90
CA PHE A 6 18.66 -7.80 -2.93
C PHE A 6 17.47 -8.42 -2.17
N ARG A 7 17.19 -7.90 -0.99
CA ARG A 7 16.12 -8.40 -0.13
C ARG A 7 14.88 -7.52 -0.27
N VAL A 8 13.72 -8.17 -0.39
CA VAL A 8 12.40 -7.54 -0.45
C VAL A 8 11.59 -7.97 0.76
N LEU A 9 11.07 -6.99 1.49
CA LEU A 9 10.05 -7.18 2.52
C LEU A 9 8.73 -6.61 2.01
N ASP A 10 7.72 -7.46 1.87
CA ASP A 10 6.40 -7.09 1.37
C ASP A 10 5.35 -7.21 2.49
N ILE A 11 4.95 -6.06 3.03
CA ILE A 11 4.00 -5.97 4.15
C ILE A 11 2.59 -5.92 3.58
N GLY A 12 1.73 -6.88 3.98
CA GLY A 12 0.41 -7.08 3.39
C GLY A 12 0.51 -7.62 1.96
N SER A 13 1.30 -8.70 1.80
CA SER A 13 1.72 -9.18 0.47
C SER A 13 0.59 -9.74 -0.40
N GLY A 14 -0.61 -9.97 0.16
CA GLY A 14 -1.74 -10.52 -0.57
C GLY A 14 -1.39 -11.85 -1.25
N LEU A 15 -1.61 -11.92 -2.56
CA LEU A 15 -1.23 -13.06 -3.38
C LEU A 15 0.22 -13.02 -3.89
N SER A 16 1.08 -12.22 -3.27
CA SER A 16 2.50 -12.02 -3.61
C SER A 16 2.70 -11.61 -5.09
N GLU A 17 1.87 -10.70 -5.56
CA GLU A 17 1.87 -10.25 -6.96
C GLU A 17 3.22 -9.64 -7.38
N PHE A 18 3.88 -8.93 -6.46
CA PHE A 18 5.22 -8.40 -6.73
C PHE A 18 6.20 -9.54 -7.04
N TYR A 19 6.25 -10.57 -6.20
CA TYR A 19 7.12 -11.72 -6.42
C TYR A 19 6.79 -12.40 -7.75
N ARG A 20 5.52 -12.74 -7.99
CA ARG A 20 5.05 -13.41 -9.23
C ARG A 20 5.47 -12.66 -10.50
N LYS A 21 5.42 -11.33 -10.46
CA LYS A 21 5.71 -10.46 -11.60
C LYS A 21 7.21 -10.29 -11.87
N PHE A 22 8.04 -10.34 -10.84
CA PHE A 22 9.43 -9.90 -10.94
C PHE A 22 10.47 -10.97 -10.69
N ASN A 23 10.14 -12.14 -10.10
CA ASN A 23 11.08 -13.21 -9.78
C ASN A 23 11.85 -13.77 -10.99
N ASN A 24 11.25 -13.76 -12.19
CA ASN A 24 11.90 -14.20 -13.41
C ASN A 24 12.77 -13.11 -14.08
N LYS A 25 12.71 -11.87 -13.58
CA LYS A 25 13.42 -10.73 -14.16
C LYS A 25 14.59 -10.25 -13.32
N TYR A 26 14.49 -10.47 -12.00
CA TYR A 26 15.46 -9.97 -11.03
C TYR A 26 15.78 -11.05 -10.01
N ASN A 27 17.03 -11.06 -9.55
CA ASN A 27 17.45 -11.94 -8.46
C ASN A 27 17.28 -11.24 -7.12
N PHE A 28 16.35 -11.74 -6.28
CA PHE A 28 16.08 -11.20 -4.96
C PHE A 28 15.52 -12.25 -4.01
N ASP A 29 15.79 -12.07 -2.72
CA ASP A 29 15.17 -12.84 -1.65
C ASP A 29 13.92 -12.10 -1.18
N TYR A 30 12.80 -12.81 -1.17
CA TYR A 30 11.51 -12.23 -0.85
C TYR A 30 10.96 -12.75 0.48
N CYS A 31 10.44 -11.84 1.30
CA CYS A 31 9.68 -12.13 2.51
C CYS A 31 8.35 -11.38 2.48
N GLY A 32 7.24 -12.12 2.32
CA GLY A 32 5.88 -11.58 2.45
C GLY A 32 5.35 -11.73 3.86
N ILE A 33 4.60 -10.74 4.35
CA ILE A 33 3.79 -10.81 5.58
C ILE A 33 2.33 -10.65 5.17
N GLU A 34 1.49 -11.66 5.46
CA GLU A 34 0.10 -11.70 5.04
C GLU A 34 -0.80 -12.29 6.14
N PRO A 35 -1.67 -11.50 6.79
CA PRO A 35 -2.54 -11.99 7.86
C PRO A 35 -3.67 -12.88 7.36
N ASN A 36 -4.08 -12.76 6.10
CA ASN A 36 -5.18 -13.55 5.55
C ASN A 36 -4.74 -14.98 5.28
N LYS A 37 -5.23 -15.90 6.11
CA LYS A 37 -4.89 -17.34 6.03
C LYS A 37 -5.14 -17.96 4.66
N LYS A 38 -6.17 -17.51 3.93
CA LYS A 38 -6.50 -18.04 2.61
C LYS A 38 -5.43 -17.59 1.59
N PHE A 39 -5.02 -16.32 1.60
CA PHE A 39 -3.96 -15.83 0.71
C PHE A 39 -2.62 -16.48 1.05
N TYR A 40 -2.31 -16.57 2.34
CA TYR A 40 -1.12 -17.29 2.80
C TYR A 40 -1.08 -18.73 2.28
N SER A 41 -2.16 -19.53 2.46
CA SER A 41 -2.19 -20.92 2.00
C SER A 41 -1.94 -21.03 0.50
N ILE A 42 -2.65 -20.21 -0.31
CA ILE A 42 -2.47 -20.18 -1.77
C ILE A 42 -1.01 -19.88 -2.15
N CYS A 43 -0.40 -18.90 -1.50
CA CYS A 43 0.97 -18.52 -1.79
C CYS A 43 1.97 -19.58 -1.31
N ASN A 44 1.79 -20.11 -0.10
CA ASN A 44 2.67 -21.10 0.46
C ASN A 44 2.66 -22.40 -0.37
N GLU A 45 1.49 -22.87 -0.79
CA GLU A 45 1.36 -24.07 -1.63
C GLU A 45 2.02 -23.91 -3.01
N ASN A 46 1.90 -22.74 -3.62
CA ASN A 46 2.34 -22.53 -5.00
C ASN A 46 3.77 -21.98 -5.13
N LEU A 47 4.30 -21.29 -4.13
CA LEU A 47 5.54 -20.54 -4.23
C LEU A 47 6.66 -21.00 -3.29
N SER A 48 6.35 -21.75 -2.23
CA SER A 48 7.34 -22.18 -1.23
C SER A 48 8.42 -23.13 -1.77
N VAL A 49 8.23 -23.70 -2.95
CA VAL A 49 9.25 -24.48 -3.65
C VAL A 49 10.45 -23.62 -4.10
N ASN A 50 10.27 -22.30 -4.19
CA ASN A 50 11.34 -21.39 -4.57
C ASN A 50 12.18 -21.06 -3.35
N LYS A 51 13.47 -21.31 -3.39
CA LYS A 51 14.40 -21.11 -2.27
C LYS A 51 14.51 -19.64 -1.81
N ASN A 52 14.24 -18.71 -2.70
CA ASN A 52 14.31 -17.27 -2.46
C ASN A 52 12.93 -16.66 -2.09
N TYR A 53 11.92 -17.50 -1.81
CA TYR A 53 10.57 -17.07 -1.41
C TYR A 53 10.24 -17.53 -0.02
N ARG A 54 9.74 -16.62 0.81
CA ARG A 54 9.18 -16.89 2.13
C ARG A 54 7.93 -16.05 2.35
N ILE A 55 6.92 -16.64 2.98
CA ILE A 55 5.73 -15.92 3.43
C ILE A 55 5.42 -16.29 4.88
N VAL A 56 4.95 -15.32 5.66
CA VAL A 56 4.60 -15.46 7.08
C VAL A 56 3.13 -15.08 7.25
N CYS A 57 2.37 -15.97 7.92
CA CYS A 57 0.96 -15.76 8.21
C CYS A 57 0.79 -15.09 9.57
N GLU A 58 1.06 -13.80 9.62
CA GLU A 58 0.96 -13.01 10.85
C GLU A 58 0.41 -11.61 10.55
N ASP A 59 -0.26 -11.04 11.56
CA ASP A 59 -0.63 -9.62 11.52
C ASP A 59 0.61 -8.75 11.70
N ILE A 60 0.63 -7.60 11.03
CA ILE A 60 1.74 -6.66 11.15
C ILE A 60 1.92 -6.13 12.57
N GLU A 61 0.87 -6.06 13.37
CA GLU A 61 0.97 -5.64 14.76
C GLU A 61 1.80 -6.62 15.59
N VAL A 62 1.63 -7.91 15.37
CA VAL A 62 2.42 -8.97 16.03
C VAL A 62 3.85 -8.99 15.52
N LYS A 63 4.02 -8.77 14.21
CA LYS A 63 5.33 -8.86 13.54
C LYS A 63 6.19 -7.61 13.68
N LEU A 64 5.61 -6.50 14.14
CA LEU A 64 6.22 -5.17 14.10
C LEU A 64 7.65 -5.13 14.67
N ASP A 65 7.86 -5.71 15.84
CA ASP A 65 9.15 -5.66 16.54
C ASP A 65 10.21 -6.58 15.94
N SER A 66 9.79 -7.62 15.21
CA SER A 66 10.65 -8.62 14.56
C SER A 66 10.76 -8.45 13.05
N LEU A 67 10.44 -7.27 12.51
CA LEU A 67 10.65 -6.98 11.09
C LEU A 67 12.11 -7.08 10.71
N GLU A 68 12.39 -7.82 9.65
CA GLU A 68 13.73 -8.02 9.12
C GLU A 68 14.12 -6.89 8.18
N GLU A 69 15.42 -6.52 8.19
CA GLU A 69 15.96 -5.54 7.27
C GLU A 69 15.87 -6.02 5.82
N ALA A 70 15.56 -5.11 4.92
CA ALA A 70 15.45 -5.37 3.48
C ALA A 70 15.95 -4.18 2.67
N ASP A 71 16.42 -4.43 1.44
CA ASP A 71 16.82 -3.35 0.53
C ASP A 71 15.62 -2.61 -0.03
N LEU A 72 14.53 -3.34 -0.28
CA LEU A 72 13.24 -2.81 -0.74
C LEU A 72 12.14 -3.22 0.22
N ILE A 73 11.42 -2.24 0.75
CA ILE A 73 10.22 -2.47 1.57
C ILE A 73 9.01 -2.05 0.76
N LEU A 74 7.99 -2.89 0.73
CA LEU A 74 6.72 -2.66 0.07
C LEU A 74 5.58 -2.59 1.07
N CYS A 75 4.67 -1.62 0.87
CA CYS A 75 3.39 -1.51 1.57
C CYS A 75 2.34 -1.11 0.52
N LEU A 76 1.80 -2.09 -0.21
CA LEU A 76 0.93 -1.85 -1.36
C LEU A 76 -0.54 -1.99 -0.94
N ASP A 77 -1.25 -0.86 -0.84
CA ASP A 77 -2.65 -0.77 -0.40
C ASP A 77 -2.88 -1.46 0.97
N VAL A 78 -2.06 -1.07 1.95
CA VAL A 78 -2.05 -1.62 3.32
C VAL A 78 -2.30 -0.55 4.37
N LEU A 79 -1.62 0.60 4.26
CA LEU A 79 -1.57 1.60 5.34
C LEU A 79 -2.92 2.25 5.63
N GLU A 80 -3.82 2.28 4.66
CA GLU A 80 -5.20 2.75 4.81
C GLU A 80 -6.07 1.79 5.64
N HIS A 81 -5.67 0.53 5.76
CA HIS A 81 -6.37 -0.49 6.55
C HIS A 81 -5.89 -0.56 8.00
N LEU A 82 -4.79 0.12 8.32
CA LEU A 82 -4.26 0.16 9.68
C LEU A 82 -4.89 1.31 10.46
N ASN A 83 -5.17 1.08 11.75
CA ASN A 83 -5.48 2.20 12.63
C ASN A 83 -4.28 3.16 12.73
N ILE A 84 -4.56 4.43 13.05
CA ILE A 84 -3.55 5.51 13.04
C ILE A 84 -2.35 5.16 13.93
N GLY A 85 -2.59 4.64 15.13
CA GLY A 85 -1.52 4.31 16.07
C GLY A 85 -0.59 3.20 15.56
N LEU A 86 -1.14 2.15 14.96
CA LEU A 86 -0.35 1.06 14.38
C LEU A 86 0.42 1.53 13.14
N ARG A 87 -0.24 2.31 12.28
CA ARG A 87 0.39 2.91 11.09
C ARG A 87 1.59 3.77 11.46
N ASP A 88 1.44 4.64 12.45
CA ASP A 88 2.52 5.54 12.89
C ASP A 88 3.66 4.75 13.55
N ARG A 89 3.36 3.70 14.33
CA ARG A 89 4.36 2.78 14.88
C ARG A 89 5.13 2.05 13.76
N LEU A 90 4.42 1.57 12.73
CA LEU A 90 5.04 0.90 11.59
C LEU A 90 5.98 1.85 10.82
N ILE A 91 5.54 3.05 10.51
CA ILE A 91 6.36 4.07 9.83
C ILE A 91 7.61 4.42 10.66
N ASN A 92 7.44 4.63 11.98
CA ASN A 92 8.56 4.88 12.88
C ASN A 92 9.52 3.67 12.98
N LYS A 93 9.01 2.42 12.97
CA LYS A 93 9.86 1.23 12.93
C LYS A 93 10.66 1.17 11.63
N ILE A 94 10.01 1.34 10.48
CA ILE A 94 10.66 1.33 9.17
C ILE A 94 11.72 2.43 9.07
N SER A 95 11.48 3.61 9.63
CA SER A 95 12.46 4.72 9.60
C SER A 95 13.80 4.37 10.26
N LYS A 96 13.80 3.44 11.22
CA LYS A 96 14.98 2.95 11.93
C LYS A 96 15.66 1.76 11.26
N MET A 97 14.99 1.10 10.29
CA MET A 97 15.55 -0.04 9.56
C MET A 97 16.55 0.42 8.50
N ASN A 98 17.46 -0.47 8.10
CA ASN A 98 18.27 -0.26 6.90
C ASN A 98 17.50 -0.69 5.66
N PHE A 99 17.30 0.25 4.73
CA PHE A 99 16.70 -0.01 3.42
C PHE A 99 17.20 1.02 2.41
N LYS A 100 17.06 0.69 1.12
CA LYS A 100 17.37 1.62 0.01
C LYS A 100 16.13 2.35 -0.46
N LYS A 101 15.00 1.64 -0.54
CA LYS A 101 13.70 2.22 -0.96
C LYS A 101 12.56 1.61 -0.17
N LEU A 102 11.63 2.47 0.22
CA LEU A 102 10.30 2.09 0.71
C LEU A 102 9.28 2.56 -0.33
N PHE A 103 8.49 1.62 -0.85
CA PHE A 103 7.46 1.89 -1.83
C PHE A 103 6.09 1.64 -1.21
N ILE A 104 5.26 2.67 -1.22
CA ILE A 104 3.92 2.66 -0.63
C ILE A 104 2.91 3.01 -1.70
N THR A 105 1.80 2.28 -1.80
CA THR A 105 0.63 2.71 -2.54
C THR A 105 -0.57 2.83 -1.61
N VAL A 106 -1.42 3.81 -1.90
CA VAL A 106 -2.68 4.02 -1.19
C VAL A 106 -3.75 4.52 -2.16
N PRO A 107 -5.03 4.25 -1.90
CA PRO A 107 -6.11 4.77 -2.72
C PRO A 107 -6.24 6.28 -2.59
N ASN A 108 -6.64 6.94 -3.67
CA ASN A 108 -7.10 8.32 -3.64
C ASN A 108 -8.62 8.34 -3.56
N GLU A 109 -9.14 8.67 -2.38
CA GLU A 109 -10.58 8.66 -2.10
C GLU A 109 -11.19 10.08 -2.11
N PHE A 110 -10.45 11.09 -2.59
CA PHE A 110 -10.88 12.48 -2.65
C PHE A 110 -10.67 13.11 -4.04
N GLY A 111 -11.45 14.18 -4.27
CA GLY A 111 -11.39 14.93 -5.52
C GLY A 111 -12.00 14.19 -6.72
N PRO A 112 -11.64 14.57 -7.95
CA PRO A 112 -12.21 13.96 -9.16
C PRO A 112 -11.96 12.45 -9.28
N ALA A 113 -10.91 11.92 -8.65
CA ALA A 113 -10.59 10.50 -8.66
C ALA A 113 -11.73 9.62 -8.17
N ILE A 114 -12.44 10.03 -7.10
CA ILE A 114 -13.53 9.23 -6.55
C ILE A 114 -14.73 9.16 -7.52
N LEU A 115 -14.98 10.21 -8.29
CA LEU A 115 -16.01 10.20 -9.32
C LEU A 115 -15.67 9.17 -10.40
N ILE A 116 -14.41 9.20 -10.89
CA ILE A 116 -13.93 8.26 -11.91
C ILE A 116 -14.01 6.82 -11.39
N LYS A 117 -13.57 6.57 -10.16
CA LYS A 117 -13.62 5.24 -9.53
C LYS A 117 -15.05 4.71 -9.40
N ASN A 118 -15.97 5.51 -8.88
CA ASN A 118 -17.35 5.10 -8.66
C ASN A 118 -18.14 4.97 -9.97
N PHE A 119 -17.91 5.84 -10.95
CA PHE A 119 -18.53 5.72 -12.25
C PHE A 119 -17.97 4.52 -13.03
N GLY A 120 -16.65 4.35 -13.04
CA GLY A 120 -15.98 3.23 -13.69
C GLY A 120 -16.39 1.88 -13.12
N SER A 121 -16.46 1.74 -11.78
CA SER A 121 -16.88 0.49 -11.15
C SER A 121 -18.33 0.10 -11.52
N ARG A 122 -19.23 1.08 -11.63
CA ARG A 122 -20.61 0.85 -12.07
C ARG A 122 -20.71 0.40 -13.53
N LEU A 123 -19.91 0.99 -14.41
CA LEU A 123 -19.89 0.61 -15.83
C LEU A 123 -19.44 -0.83 -16.07
N ILE A 124 -18.52 -1.34 -15.23
CA ILE A 124 -18.00 -2.72 -15.34
C ILE A 124 -18.68 -3.70 -14.37
N ASN A 125 -19.80 -3.30 -13.72
CA ASN A 125 -20.51 -4.10 -12.71
C ASN A 125 -19.61 -4.61 -11.56
N TYR A 126 -18.55 -3.90 -11.24
CA TYR A 126 -17.67 -4.23 -10.13
C TYR A 126 -18.21 -3.65 -8.82
N LYS A 127 -18.60 -4.51 -7.88
CA LYS A 127 -18.97 -4.09 -6.53
C LYS A 127 -17.70 -3.79 -5.73
N ARG A 128 -17.58 -2.55 -5.29
CA ARG A 128 -16.51 -2.14 -4.36
C ARG A 128 -16.98 -2.44 -2.93
N ASP A 129 -16.11 -3.00 -2.13
CA ASP A 129 -16.37 -3.12 -0.70
C ASP A 129 -16.48 -1.71 -0.09
N PHE A 130 -17.54 -1.49 0.71
CA PHE A 130 -17.81 -0.20 1.36
C PHE A 130 -17.98 0.98 0.41
N GLU A 131 -18.89 0.84 -0.54
CA GLU A 131 -19.20 1.90 -1.51
C GLU A 131 -19.64 3.21 -0.83
N TYR A 132 -19.17 4.31 -1.41
CA TYR A 132 -19.74 5.62 -1.14
C TYR A 132 -21.15 5.69 -1.73
N SER A 133 -22.11 6.20 -0.95
CA SER A 133 -23.38 6.65 -1.52
C SER A 133 -23.13 7.78 -2.54
N PHE A 134 -24.12 8.07 -3.37
CA PHE A 134 -24.00 9.18 -4.33
C PHE A 134 -23.67 10.51 -3.63
N VAL A 135 -24.34 10.79 -2.50
CA VAL A 135 -24.11 12.01 -1.70
C VAL A 135 -22.70 12.03 -1.09
N GLU A 136 -22.23 10.91 -0.55
CA GLU A 136 -20.87 10.81 -0.02
C GLU A 136 -19.83 10.96 -1.13
N THR A 137 -20.07 10.39 -2.31
CA THR A 137 -19.20 10.54 -3.49
C THR A 137 -19.06 12.02 -3.87
N LEU A 138 -20.18 12.74 -3.89
CA LEU A 138 -20.18 14.17 -4.21
C LEU A 138 -19.43 14.97 -3.14
N LYS A 139 -19.72 14.70 -1.86
CA LYS A 139 -19.00 15.35 -0.74
C LYS A 139 -17.49 15.07 -0.79
N SER A 140 -17.09 13.83 -1.06
CA SER A 140 -15.70 13.44 -1.17
C SER A 140 -15.02 14.11 -2.37
N SER A 141 -15.70 14.19 -3.51
CA SER A 141 -15.17 14.88 -4.70
C SER A 141 -14.92 16.38 -4.48
N MET A 142 -15.67 16.98 -3.56
CA MET A 142 -15.56 18.39 -3.16
C MET A 142 -14.68 18.60 -1.91
N TYR A 143 -13.97 17.58 -1.44
CA TYR A 143 -13.11 17.64 -0.25
C TYR A 143 -13.84 18.03 1.05
N MET A 144 -15.10 17.65 1.19
CA MET A 144 -15.93 17.96 2.37
C MET A 144 -15.69 16.94 3.49
N PHE A 145 -14.49 16.93 4.08
CA PHE A 145 -14.03 15.94 5.07
C PHE A 145 -14.97 15.80 6.27
N ASP A 146 -15.38 16.93 6.84
CA ASP A 146 -16.21 16.98 8.07
C ASP A 146 -17.63 16.46 7.86
N LYS A 147 -18.05 16.27 6.60
CA LYS A 147 -19.39 15.79 6.23
C LYS A 147 -19.40 14.32 5.82
N LEU A 148 -18.28 13.64 5.99
CA LEU A 148 -18.10 12.22 5.75
C LEU A 148 -17.95 11.48 7.07
N PRO A 149 -18.29 10.18 7.15
CA PRO A 149 -17.95 9.35 8.29
C PRO A 149 -16.44 9.39 8.58
N PRO A 150 -16.02 9.33 9.84
CA PRO A 150 -14.60 9.31 10.16
C PRO A 150 -13.92 8.09 9.50
N HIS A 151 -12.66 8.26 9.11
CA HIS A 151 -11.87 7.15 8.60
C HIS A 151 -11.69 6.08 9.71
N THR A 152 -11.91 4.85 9.33
CA THR A 152 -11.66 3.67 10.16
C THR A 152 -10.55 2.82 9.52
N ILE A 153 -10.78 1.51 9.40
CA ILE A 153 -9.86 0.58 8.72
C ILE A 153 -10.23 0.34 7.24
N TYR A 154 -11.14 1.14 6.69
CA TYR A 154 -11.60 1.04 5.30
C TYR A 154 -11.18 2.26 4.50
N HIS A 155 -11.37 2.22 3.18
CA HIS A 155 -10.96 3.30 2.27
C HIS A 155 -11.71 4.62 2.49
N LYS A 156 -12.96 4.59 3.01
CA LYS A 156 -13.78 5.81 3.20
C LYS A 156 -13.05 6.83 4.07
N ASN A 157 -13.05 8.07 3.59
CA ASN A 157 -12.46 9.22 4.26
C ASN A 157 -10.95 9.07 4.55
N PHE A 158 -10.25 8.16 3.85
CA PHE A 158 -8.81 8.10 3.90
C PHE A 158 -8.21 9.21 3.03
N TYR A 159 -7.50 10.14 3.66
CA TYR A 159 -6.87 11.25 2.95
C TYR A 159 -5.35 11.08 2.89
N TRP A 160 -4.86 10.72 1.72
CA TRP A 160 -3.45 10.38 1.48
C TRP A 160 -2.46 11.51 1.86
N LYS A 161 -2.89 12.79 1.89
CA LYS A 161 -2.00 13.89 2.31
C LYS A 161 -1.65 13.83 3.78
N HIS A 162 -2.52 13.31 4.66
CA HIS A 162 -2.16 13.09 6.06
C HIS A 162 -1.02 12.08 6.17
N LEU A 163 -1.11 10.97 5.42
CA LEU A 163 -0.02 10.00 5.33
C LEU A 163 1.26 10.63 4.76
N TYR A 164 1.14 11.45 3.71
CA TYR A 164 2.29 12.16 3.14
C TYR A 164 3.04 12.98 4.19
N TYR A 165 2.34 13.77 5.01
CA TYR A 165 2.98 14.57 6.05
C TYR A 165 3.66 13.70 7.12
N THR A 166 3.04 12.58 7.51
CA THR A 166 3.69 11.61 8.42
C THR A 166 4.97 11.04 7.78
N LEU A 167 4.92 10.60 6.53
CA LEU A 167 6.09 10.09 5.82
C LEU A 167 7.18 11.14 5.66
N TYR A 168 6.80 12.37 5.34
CA TYR A 168 7.72 13.49 5.16
C TYR A 168 8.49 13.86 6.43
N THR A 169 8.00 13.49 7.62
CA THR A 169 8.74 13.67 8.89
C THR A 169 9.97 12.77 8.97
N TYR A 170 9.93 11.59 8.36
CA TYR A 170 10.96 10.56 8.49
C TYR A 170 11.83 10.35 7.25
N PHE A 171 11.30 10.67 6.06
CA PHE A 171 11.88 10.28 4.78
C PHE A 171 11.94 11.43 3.78
N ASP A 172 12.84 11.31 2.80
CA ASP A 172 12.68 12.03 1.54
C ASP A 172 11.61 11.31 0.70
N VAL A 173 10.53 12.04 0.36
CA VAL A 173 9.34 11.45 -0.24
C VAL A 173 9.13 11.99 -1.65
N ASN A 174 9.17 11.09 -2.63
CA ASN A 174 8.77 11.37 -4.01
C ASN A 174 7.38 10.79 -4.27
N ILE A 175 6.44 11.64 -4.68
CA ILE A 175 5.06 11.22 -4.97
C ILE A 175 4.93 10.92 -6.46
N LYS A 176 4.42 9.73 -6.77
CA LYS A 176 4.06 9.30 -8.12
C LYS A 176 2.59 8.92 -8.20
N THR A 177 2.03 9.00 -9.39
CA THR A 177 0.67 8.52 -9.65
C THR A 177 0.66 7.69 -10.93
N SER A 178 -0.37 6.88 -11.12
CA SER A 178 -0.54 6.10 -12.35
C SER A 178 -0.76 6.99 -13.59
N LEU A 179 -1.07 8.27 -13.40
CA LEU A 179 -1.39 9.24 -14.46
C LEU A 179 -0.45 10.46 -14.47
N ASP A 180 0.75 10.34 -13.87
CA ASP A 180 1.69 11.47 -13.65
C ASP A 180 1.98 12.31 -14.91
N ASN A 181 1.98 11.70 -16.07
CA ASN A 181 2.32 12.38 -17.33
C ASN A 181 1.10 12.94 -18.07
N PHE A 182 -0.11 12.67 -17.60
CA PHE A 182 -1.33 12.98 -18.35
C PHE A 182 -2.30 13.89 -17.61
N LEU A 183 -2.44 13.70 -16.28
CA LEU A 183 -3.45 14.38 -15.49
C LEU A 183 -2.91 14.80 -14.11
N PRO A 184 -3.51 15.84 -13.49
CA PRO A 184 -3.19 16.23 -12.11
C PRO A 184 -3.40 15.03 -11.14
N LYS A 185 -2.61 15.02 -10.06
CA LYS A 185 -2.66 13.95 -9.03
C LYS A 185 -4.06 13.71 -8.45
N SER A 186 -4.90 14.73 -8.42
CA SER A 186 -6.30 14.65 -7.97
C SER A 186 -7.19 13.75 -8.82
N PHE A 187 -6.79 13.43 -10.04
CA PHE A 187 -7.51 12.52 -10.95
C PHE A 187 -7.01 11.08 -10.85
N SER A 188 -5.84 10.86 -10.29
CA SER A 188 -5.29 9.50 -10.17
C SER A 188 -6.06 8.68 -9.13
N PRO A 189 -6.47 7.45 -9.45
CA PRO A 189 -7.19 6.58 -8.51
C PRO A 189 -6.33 6.08 -7.35
N SER A 190 -5.01 6.09 -7.51
CA SER A 190 -4.04 5.71 -6.46
C SER A 190 -2.86 6.67 -6.43
N ILE A 191 -2.26 6.78 -5.27
CA ILE A 191 -1.06 7.57 -5.00
C ILE A 191 0.04 6.63 -4.57
N SER A 192 1.22 6.79 -5.15
CA SER A 192 2.42 6.05 -4.78
C SER A 192 3.44 6.98 -4.14
N PHE A 193 4.04 6.54 -3.06
CA PHE A 193 5.16 7.21 -2.39
C PHE A 193 6.42 6.35 -2.56
N ILE A 194 7.47 6.96 -3.06
CA ILE A 194 8.81 6.38 -3.08
C ILE A 194 9.63 7.13 -2.03
N CYS A 195 9.94 6.44 -0.94
CA CYS A 195 10.64 7.00 0.19
C CYS A 195 12.08 6.50 0.24
N THR A 196 13.01 7.41 0.54
CA THR A 196 14.42 7.10 0.84
C THR A 196 14.79 7.70 2.19
N LYS A 197 15.85 7.20 2.80
CA LYS A 197 16.39 7.80 4.02
C LYS A 197 16.85 9.23 3.74
N ARG A 198 16.68 10.09 4.72
CA ARG A 198 17.30 11.42 4.75
C ARG A 198 18.76 11.34 5.10
#